data_8909bf47021b15ca1766d27aeee98a53
#
_entry.id   8909bf47021b15ca1766d27aeee98a53
#
_cell.length_a   1.000
_cell.length_b   1.000
_cell.length_c   1.000
_cell.angle_alpha   90.00
_cell.angle_beta   90.00
_cell.angle_gamma   90.00
#
_symmetry.space_group_name_H-M   'P 1'
#
loop_
_entity.id
_entity.type
_entity.pdbx_description
1 polymer ?
#
loop_
_entity_poly.entity_id
_entity_poly.type
_entity_poly.pdbx_seq_one_letter_code
_entity_poly.pdbx_strand_id
1 'polypeptide(L)'
;MLFRSVFLMAYNIPERYSDLTPAAKLDKKTLNKMVWMSCFLQASFNYERMQACGWLWGILPGLKKIHTNKEDLKASMAHNLDFLNTHPFLVTFVMGIVLSLEQNKAETATIRSVRISAAGPLGGIGDALFWLTLVPITAGITANMALNDKSIIGAILFLVIFNAV
;
A
#
# COMPACT_ATOMS: atom_id res chain seq x y z
N MET A 1 -10.50 23.80 -9.83
CA MET A 1 -9.14 24.08 -10.36
C MET A 1 -8.25 24.82 -9.35
N LEU A 2 -8.75 25.73 -8.54
CA LEU A 2 -7.97 26.49 -7.54
C LEU A 2 -7.44 25.63 -6.36
N PHE A 3 -8.15 24.62 -5.89
CA PHE A 3 -7.70 23.75 -4.79
C PHE A 3 -6.45 22.90 -5.14
N ARG A 4 -6.27 22.57 -6.42
CA ARG A 4 -5.12 21.78 -6.90
C ARG A 4 -3.82 22.58 -6.85
N SER A 5 -3.88 23.91 -7.07
CA SER A 5 -2.70 24.78 -7.06
C SER A 5 -2.20 25.10 -5.64
N VAL A 6 -3.10 25.25 -4.67
CA VAL A 6 -2.75 25.61 -3.29
C VAL A 6 -2.05 24.46 -2.56
N PHE A 7 -2.45 23.20 -2.80
CA PHE A 7 -1.86 22.05 -2.13
C PHE A 7 -0.54 21.58 -2.79
N LEU A 8 -0.36 21.82 -4.10
CA LEU A 8 0.89 21.52 -4.80
C LEU A 8 1.98 22.59 -4.56
N MET A 9 1.62 23.80 -4.12
CA MET A 9 2.57 24.85 -3.75
C MET A 9 3.15 24.69 -2.33
N ALA A 10 2.65 23.77 -1.52
CA ALA A 10 2.96 23.78 -0.10
C ALA A 10 4.28 23.11 0.27
N TYR A 11 4.86 22.24 -0.57
CA TYR A 11 6.12 21.59 -0.24
C TYR A 11 6.94 21.26 -1.49
N ASN A 12 8.10 21.92 -1.62
CA ASN A 12 9.05 21.59 -2.68
C ASN A 12 9.81 20.32 -2.27
N ILE A 13 9.48 19.19 -2.89
CA ILE A 13 10.14 17.90 -2.63
C ILE A 13 11.56 17.97 -3.21
N PRO A 14 12.62 17.87 -2.38
CA PRO A 14 13.99 17.88 -2.85
C PRO A 14 14.27 16.64 -3.71
N GLU A 15 15.18 16.75 -4.67
CA GLU A 15 15.60 15.62 -5.51
C GLU A 15 16.32 14.55 -4.70
N ARG A 16 17.05 14.95 -3.66
CA ARG A 16 17.80 14.07 -2.76
C ARG A 16 17.57 14.45 -1.29
N TYR A 17 17.66 13.47 -0.44
CA TYR A 17 17.66 13.67 1.00
C TYR A 17 18.93 14.41 1.45
N SER A 18 18.83 15.11 2.58
CA SER A 18 19.98 15.80 3.19
C SER A 18 20.97 14.80 3.81
N ASP A 19 20.44 13.74 4.42
CA ASP A 19 21.22 12.63 4.94
C ASP A 19 21.23 11.47 3.94
N LEU A 20 22.38 11.24 3.31
CA LEU A 20 22.58 10.17 2.33
C LEU A 20 23.13 8.87 2.96
N THR A 21 23.28 8.83 4.28
CA THR A 21 23.76 7.64 4.98
C THR A 21 22.71 6.53 4.88
N PRO A 22 23.03 5.36 4.33
CA PRO A 22 22.08 4.26 4.28
C PRO A 22 21.59 3.88 5.67
N ALA A 23 20.28 3.73 5.81
CA ALA A 23 19.69 3.39 7.09
C ALA A 23 19.85 1.89 7.41
N ALA A 24 19.93 1.57 8.70
CA ALA A 24 19.95 0.19 9.15
C ALA A 24 18.67 -0.56 8.74
N LYS A 25 18.78 -1.89 8.65
CA LYS A 25 17.61 -2.75 8.37
C LYS A 25 16.53 -2.55 9.43
N LEU A 26 15.28 -2.51 8.99
CA LEU A 26 14.14 -2.39 9.88
C LEU A 26 13.99 -3.65 10.75
N ASP A 27 13.68 -3.45 12.01
CA ASP A 27 13.40 -4.52 12.95
C ASP A 27 12.06 -5.21 12.63
N LYS A 28 11.97 -6.49 12.97
CA LYS A 28 10.80 -7.34 12.72
C LYS A 28 9.52 -6.77 13.35
N LYS A 29 9.63 -6.10 14.49
CA LYS A 29 8.49 -5.46 15.18
C LYS A 29 7.91 -4.32 14.32
N THR A 30 8.77 -3.48 13.72
CA THR A 30 8.34 -2.40 12.82
C THR A 30 7.70 -2.97 11.55
N LEU A 31 8.29 -4.00 10.94
CA LEU A 31 7.72 -4.66 9.76
C LEU A 31 6.33 -5.25 10.06
N ASN A 32 6.18 -6.00 11.15
CA ASN A 32 4.88 -6.54 11.54
C ASN A 32 3.84 -5.44 11.80
N LYS A 33 4.25 -4.34 12.43
CA LYS A 33 3.36 -3.18 12.63
C LYS A 33 2.88 -2.62 11.29
N MET A 34 3.77 -2.52 10.30
CA MET A 34 3.43 -2.01 8.97
C MET A 34 2.48 -2.94 8.23
N VAL A 35 2.67 -4.27 8.34
CA VAL A 35 1.74 -5.27 7.78
C VAL A 35 0.33 -5.08 8.37
N TRP A 36 0.20 -4.95 9.68
CA TRP A 36 -1.11 -4.67 10.31
C TRP A 36 -1.70 -3.34 9.88
N MET A 37 -0.88 -2.29 9.77
CA MET A 37 -1.36 -0.98 9.33
C MET A 37 -1.76 -0.98 7.85
N SER A 38 -1.17 -1.82 7.01
CA SER A 38 -1.54 -1.94 5.59
C SER A 38 -2.94 -2.53 5.37
N CYS A 39 -3.50 -3.25 6.35
CA CYS A 39 -4.90 -3.69 6.30
C CYS A 39 -5.89 -2.51 6.22
N PHE A 40 -5.47 -1.32 6.65
CA PHE A 40 -6.26 -0.09 6.55
C PHE A 40 -5.98 0.74 5.29
N LEU A 41 -5.36 0.14 4.28
CA LEU A 41 -5.00 0.83 3.03
C LEU A 41 -6.16 1.62 2.43
N GLN A 42 -7.36 1.07 2.48
CA GLN A 42 -8.56 1.67 1.87
C GLN A 42 -9.40 2.53 2.85
N ALA A 43 -9.02 2.63 4.12
CA ALA A 43 -9.81 3.34 5.12
C ALA A 43 -10.01 4.84 4.83
N SER A 44 -9.11 5.44 4.06
CA SER A 44 -9.15 6.87 3.66
C SER A 44 -9.18 7.05 2.14
N PHE A 45 -9.78 6.10 1.42
CA PHE A 45 -9.90 6.15 -0.03
C PHE A 45 -10.66 7.40 -0.49
N ASN A 46 -10.11 8.05 -1.54
CA ASN A 46 -10.75 9.19 -2.18
C ASN A 46 -10.38 9.23 -3.67
N TYR A 47 -11.22 9.88 -4.49
CA TYR A 47 -11.02 9.89 -5.95
C TYR A 47 -9.81 10.73 -6.42
N GLU A 48 -9.29 11.64 -5.60
CA GLU A 48 -8.17 12.49 -5.98
C GLU A 48 -6.84 11.75 -5.90
N ARG A 49 -6.63 10.97 -4.82
CA ARG A 49 -5.34 10.30 -4.51
C ARG A 49 -5.45 8.80 -4.29
N MET A 50 -6.66 8.24 -4.43
CA MET A 50 -7.00 6.85 -4.22
C MET A 50 -6.56 6.35 -2.83
N GLN A 51 -5.58 5.48 -2.76
CA GLN A 51 -5.11 4.83 -1.54
C GLN A 51 -3.94 5.55 -0.85
N ALA A 52 -3.51 6.73 -1.34
CA ALA A 52 -2.28 7.39 -0.90
C ALA A 52 -2.21 7.66 0.62
N CYS A 53 -3.32 8.04 1.25
CA CYS A 53 -3.34 8.27 2.70
C CYS A 53 -3.18 6.99 3.50
N GLY A 54 -3.87 5.91 3.10
CA GLY A 54 -3.71 4.58 3.72
C GLY A 54 -2.33 4.00 3.49
N TRP A 55 -1.76 4.22 2.30
CA TRP A 55 -0.38 3.87 1.98
C TRP A 55 0.60 4.57 2.93
N LEU A 56 0.52 5.90 3.04
CA LEU A 56 1.40 6.65 3.95
C LEU A 56 1.23 6.18 5.39
N TRP A 57 0.00 5.96 5.84
CA TRP A 57 -0.27 5.41 7.15
C TRP A 57 0.46 4.08 7.38
N GLY A 58 0.37 3.16 6.41
CA GLY A 58 0.99 1.84 6.48
C GLY A 58 2.53 1.88 6.51
N ILE A 59 3.15 2.72 5.67
CA ILE A 59 4.62 2.78 5.52
C ILE A 59 5.29 3.69 6.58
N LEU A 60 4.55 4.60 7.21
CA LEU A 60 5.07 5.62 8.11
C LEU A 60 5.96 5.10 9.26
N PRO A 61 5.68 3.97 9.92
CA PRO A 61 6.56 3.44 10.96
C PRO A 61 7.97 3.13 10.43
N GLY A 62 8.07 2.64 9.20
CA GLY A 62 9.35 2.40 8.53
C GLY A 62 10.07 3.69 8.19
N LEU A 63 9.38 4.66 7.58
CA LEU A 63 9.96 5.96 7.23
C LEU A 63 10.52 6.69 8.44
N LYS A 64 9.84 6.66 9.58
CA LYS A 64 10.32 7.27 10.84
C LYS A 64 11.59 6.62 11.39
N LYS A 65 11.85 5.38 11.07
CA LYS A 65 13.09 4.68 11.44
C LYS A 65 14.24 4.98 10.47
N ILE A 66 13.89 5.15 9.18
CA ILE A 66 14.86 5.40 8.11
C ILE A 66 15.33 6.86 8.12
N HIS A 67 14.41 7.80 8.33
CA HIS A 67 14.69 9.22 8.32
C HIS A 67 14.65 9.80 9.74
N THR A 68 15.84 9.98 10.32
CA THR A 68 16.02 10.62 11.64
C THR A 68 15.93 12.14 11.54
N ASN A 69 16.29 12.71 10.40
CA ASN A 69 16.14 14.13 10.09
C ASN A 69 14.67 14.44 9.78
N LYS A 70 14.11 15.46 10.43
CA LYS A 70 12.71 15.89 10.25
C LYS A 70 12.41 16.40 8.84
N GLU A 71 13.35 17.07 8.19
CA GLU A 71 13.13 17.61 6.85
C GLU A 71 13.11 16.47 5.81
N ASP A 72 14.01 15.50 5.93
CA ASP A 72 14.02 14.32 5.07
C ASP A 72 12.76 13.45 5.28
N LEU A 73 12.31 13.32 6.53
CA LEU A 73 11.04 12.63 6.81
C LEU A 73 9.85 13.35 6.18
N LYS A 74 9.79 14.69 6.25
CA LYS A 74 8.72 15.47 5.59
C LYS A 74 8.76 15.28 4.08
N ALA A 75 9.95 15.31 3.46
CA ALA A 75 10.13 15.09 2.04
C ALA A 75 9.62 13.70 1.63
N SER A 76 10.03 12.66 2.38
CA SER A 76 9.57 11.29 2.15
C SER A 76 8.06 11.16 2.33
N MET A 77 7.47 11.73 3.39
CA MET A 77 6.03 11.72 3.59
C MET A 77 5.29 12.44 2.46
N ALA A 78 5.81 13.57 1.98
CA ALA A 78 5.18 14.36 0.93
C ALA A 78 5.05 13.60 -0.39
N HIS A 79 6.14 12.98 -0.88
CA HIS A 79 6.06 12.21 -2.12
C HIS A 79 5.32 10.87 -1.95
N ASN A 80 5.26 10.30 -0.73
CA ASN A 80 4.46 9.12 -0.46
C ASN A 80 2.95 9.41 -0.38
N LEU A 81 2.52 10.68 -0.38
CA LEU A 81 1.13 11.10 -0.55
C LEU A 81 0.71 11.29 -2.01
N ASP A 82 1.59 11.07 -2.98
CA ASP A 82 1.20 11.08 -4.38
C ASP A 82 0.20 9.95 -4.68
N PHE A 83 -0.56 10.13 -5.76
CA PHE A 83 -1.52 9.15 -6.24
C PHE A 83 -0.96 7.71 -6.19
N LEU A 84 -1.74 6.82 -5.60
CA LEU A 84 -1.45 5.39 -5.55
C LEU A 84 -2.74 4.59 -5.64
N ASN A 85 -2.76 3.61 -6.53
CA ASN A 85 -3.80 2.60 -6.60
C ASN A 85 -3.16 1.24 -6.90
N THR A 86 -3.39 0.27 -6.02
CA THR A 86 -2.86 -1.10 -6.15
C THR A 86 -3.79 -2.07 -5.43
N HIS A 87 -3.60 -3.37 -5.67
CA HIS A 87 -4.40 -4.38 -4.99
C HIS A 87 -4.01 -4.48 -3.49
N PRO A 88 -4.99 -4.45 -2.56
CA PRO A 88 -4.70 -4.44 -1.12
C PRO A 88 -3.86 -5.62 -0.62
N PHE A 89 -4.06 -6.83 -1.17
CA PHE A 89 -3.30 -8.01 -0.76
C PHE A 89 -1.84 -8.01 -1.23
N LEU A 90 -1.52 -7.21 -2.26
CA LEU A 90 -0.17 -7.12 -2.82
C LEU A 90 0.58 -5.85 -2.38
N VAL A 91 -0.06 -4.98 -1.59
CA VAL A 91 0.52 -3.68 -1.18
C VAL A 91 1.80 -3.83 -0.38
N THR A 92 1.92 -4.86 0.46
CA THR A 92 3.11 -5.11 1.27
C THR A 92 4.35 -5.40 0.43
N PHE A 93 4.18 -5.98 -0.77
CA PHE A 93 5.28 -6.17 -1.72
C PHE A 93 5.79 -4.81 -2.25
N VAL A 94 4.89 -3.93 -2.64
CA VAL A 94 5.25 -2.56 -3.06
C VAL A 94 5.93 -1.80 -1.91
N MET A 95 5.42 -1.95 -0.68
CA MET A 95 6.04 -1.36 0.52
C MET A 95 7.48 -1.83 0.70
N GLY A 96 7.76 -3.12 0.52
CA GLY A 96 9.10 -3.68 0.63
C GLY A 96 10.08 -3.06 -0.37
N ILE A 97 9.66 -2.90 -1.62
CA ILE A 97 10.47 -2.26 -2.67
C ILE A 97 10.76 -0.80 -2.29
N VAL A 98 9.74 -0.03 -1.95
CA VAL A 98 9.88 1.39 -1.61
C VAL A 98 10.77 1.57 -0.38
N LEU A 99 10.58 0.77 0.67
CA LEU A 99 11.43 0.83 1.86
C LEU A 99 12.89 0.53 1.57
N SER A 100 13.17 -0.42 0.68
CA SER A 100 14.55 -0.72 0.27
C SER A 100 15.21 0.49 -0.40
N LEU A 101 14.48 1.20 -1.26
CA LEU A 101 14.97 2.42 -1.90
C LEU A 101 15.15 3.56 -0.90
N GLU A 102 14.20 3.73 0.04
CA GLU A 102 14.28 4.72 1.12
C GLU A 102 15.49 4.45 2.06
N GLN A 103 15.74 3.19 2.40
CA GLN A 103 16.90 2.79 3.22
C GLN A 103 18.23 3.12 2.54
N ASN A 104 18.30 2.94 1.22
CA ASN A 104 19.48 3.27 0.43
C ASN A 104 19.55 4.76 0.03
N LYS A 105 18.61 5.59 0.53
CA LYS A 105 18.57 7.04 0.25
C LYS A 105 18.60 7.35 -1.25
N ALA A 106 17.86 6.56 -2.03
CA ALA A 106 17.72 6.78 -3.46
C ALA A 106 17.09 8.16 -3.76
N GLU A 107 17.26 8.64 -4.97
CA GLU A 107 16.64 9.89 -5.42
C GLU A 107 15.11 9.81 -5.32
N THR A 108 14.47 10.86 -4.86
CA THR A 108 13.02 10.91 -4.64
C THR A 108 12.25 10.64 -5.94
N ALA A 109 12.76 11.11 -7.09
CA ALA A 109 12.20 10.81 -8.40
C ALA A 109 12.23 9.32 -8.72
N THR A 110 13.33 8.62 -8.39
CA THR A 110 13.47 7.17 -8.58
C THR A 110 12.49 6.41 -7.69
N ILE A 111 12.38 6.77 -6.41
CA ILE A 111 11.43 6.13 -5.48
C ILE A 111 10.00 6.27 -5.99
N ARG A 112 9.59 7.48 -6.42
CA ARG A 112 8.26 7.75 -6.97
C ARG A 112 7.98 6.93 -8.22
N SER A 113 8.93 6.91 -9.16
CA SER A 113 8.80 6.18 -10.44
C SER A 113 8.67 4.68 -10.20
N VAL A 114 9.53 4.09 -9.37
CA VAL A 114 9.50 2.65 -9.05
C VAL A 114 8.22 2.29 -8.31
N ARG A 115 7.76 3.11 -7.36
CA ARG A 115 6.49 2.90 -6.66
C ARG A 115 5.31 2.81 -7.63
N ILE A 116 5.19 3.75 -8.56
CA ILE A 116 4.09 3.77 -9.54
C ILE A 116 4.21 2.59 -10.51
N SER A 117 5.43 2.32 -10.99
CA SER A 117 5.68 1.20 -11.92
C SER A 117 5.43 -0.18 -11.31
N ALA A 118 5.60 -0.33 -10.00
CA ALA A 118 5.27 -1.58 -9.29
C ALA A 118 3.79 -1.66 -8.94
N ALA A 119 3.18 -0.57 -8.46
CA ALA A 119 1.80 -0.57 -7.98
C ALA A 119 0.77 -0.85 -9.07
N GLY A 120 0.94 -0.28 -10.26
CA GLY A 120 0.00 -0.43 -11.38
C GLY A 120 -0.18 -1.89 -11.83
N PRO A 121 0.88 -2.57 -12.28
CA PRO A 121 0.80 -3.98 -12.68
C PRO A 121 0.30 -4.90 -11.56
N LEU A 122 0.74 -4.68 -10.32
CA LEU A 122 0.28 -5.48 -9.17
C LEU A 122 -1.20 -5.24 -8.86
N GLY A 123 -1.72 -4.04 -9.13
CA GLY A 123 -3.15 -3.77 -9.10
C GLY A 123 -3.90 -4.67 -10.08
N GLY A 124 -3.51 -4.65 -11.35
CA GLY A 124 -4.15 -5.47 -12.39
C GLY A 124 -4.05 -6.97 -12.17
N ILE A 125 -2.87 -7.47 -11.75
CA ILE A 125 -2.66 -8.88 -11.41
C ILE A 125 -3.53 -9.27 -10.21
N GLY A 126 -3.54 -8.44 -9.16
CA GLY A 126 -4.34 -8.70 -7.98
C GLY A 126 -5.83 -8.73 -8.28
N ASP A 127 -6.34 -7.77 -9.05
CA ASP A 127 -7.74 -7.75 -9.45
C ASP A 127 -8.13 -8.99 -10.26
N ALA A 128 -7.28 -9.42 -11.19
CA ALA A 128 -7.53 -10.64 -11.98
C ALA A 128 -7.56 -11.90 -11.11
N LEU A 129 -6.62 -12.04 -10.18
CA LEU A 129 -6.52 -13.23 -9.33
C LEU A 129 -7.61 -13.28 -8.26
N PHE A 130 -7.83 -12.16 -7.55
CA PHE A 130 -8.72 -12.15 -6.39
C PHE A 130 -10.16 -11.82 -6.78
N TRP A 131 -10.40 -10.68 -7.44
CA TRP A 131 -11.77 -10.23 -7.72
C TRP A 131 -12.41 -10.95 -8.90
N LEU A 132 -11.64 -11.26 -9.94
CA LEU A 132 -12.18 -11.89 -11.16
C LEU A 132 -12.06 -13.41 -11.18
N THR A 133 -11.27 -14.02 -10.31
CA THR A 133 -11.07 -15.48 -10.26
C THR A 133 -11.50 -16.06 -8.92
N LEU A 134 -10.81 -15.72 -7.83
CA LEU A 134 -11.03 -16.34 -6.52
C LEU A 134 -12.47 -16.11 -6.01
N VAL A 135 -12.92 -14.86 -6.02
CA VAL A 135 -14.24 -14.49 -5.50
C VAL A 135 -15.38 -15.16 -6.29
N PRO A 136 -15.45 -15.09 -7.63
CA PRO A 136 -16.54 -15.74 -8.38
C PRO A 136 -16.56 -17.28 -8.21
N ILE A 137 -15.39 -17.92 -8.23
CA ILE A 137 -15.30 -19.37 -8.08
C ILE A 137 -15.76 -19.80 -6.68
N THR A 138 -15.21 -19.18 -5.64
CA THR A 138 -15.57 -19.53 -4.26
C THR A 138 -17.04 -19.19 -3.97
N ALA A 139 -17.53 -18.05 -4.44
CA ALA A 139 -18.94 -17.67 -4.28
C ALA A 139 -19.86 -18.67 -4.99
N GLY A 140 -19.53 -19.08 -6.22
CA GLY A 140 -20.32 -20.06 -6.98
C GLY A 140 -20.42 -21.42 -6.27
N ILE A 141 -19.29 -21.94 -5.78
CA ILE A 141 -19.25 -23.22 -5.06
C ILE A 141 -20.03 -23.13 -3.75
N THR A 142 -19.74 -22.11 -2.93
CA THR A 142 -20.33 -21.97 -1.60
C THR A 142 -21.81 -21.60 -1.63
N ALA A 143 -22.24 -20.81 -2.63
CA ALA A 143 -23.66 -20.52 -2.86
C ALA A 143 -24.42 -21.80 -3.27
N ASN A 144 -23.84 -22.62 -4.16
CA ASN A 144 -24.46 -23.89 -4.55
C ASN A 144 -24.64 -24.83 -3.33
N MET A 145 -23.64 -24.93 -2.45
CA MET A 145 -23.73 -25.67 -1.19
C MET A 145 -24.85 -25.12 -0.28
N ALA A 146 -24.94 -23.81 -0.16
CA ALA A 146 -25.97 -23.18 0.69
C ALA A 146 -27.40 -23.42 0.15
N LEU A 147 -27.58 -23.38 -1.17
CA LEU A 147 -28.88 -23.56 -1.81
C LEU A 147 -29.34 -25.03 -1.81
N ASN A 148 -28.46 -25.97 -2.12
CA ASN A 148 -28.81 -27.38 -2.24
C ASN A 148 -28.90 -28.06 -0.87
N ASP A 149 -27.93 -27.81 0.00
CA ASP A 149 -27.87 -28.45 1.31
C ASP A 149 -28.62 -27.68 2.39
N LYS A 150 -29.18 -26.51 2.06
CA LYS A 150 -29.83 -25.56 3.00
C LYS A 150 -28.99 -25.31 4.24
N SER A 151 -27.66 -25.28 4.08
CA SER A 151 -26.69 -25.23 5.15
C SER A 151 -25.99 -23.89 5.20
N ILE A 152 -25.78 -23.33 6.39
CA ILE A 152 -24.99 -22.14 6.64
C ILE A 152 -23.47 -22.39 6.39
N ILE A 153 -23.05 -23.64 6.26
CA ILE A 153 -21.66 -24.04 6.06
C ILE A 153 -21.07 -23.38 4.80
N GLY A 154 -21.86 -23.23 3.73
CA GLY A 154 -21.42 -22.55 2.52
C GLY A 154 -20.96 -21.10 2.80
N ALA A 155 -21.75 -20.33 3.55
CA ALA A 155 -21.39 -18.95 3.91
C ALA A 155 -20.15 -18.88 4.80
N ILE A 156 -20.04 -19.79 5.78
CA ILE A 156 -18.87 -19.86 6.66
C ILE A 156 -17.62 -20.22 5.84
N LEU A 157 -17.73 -21.18 4.93
CA LEU A 157 -16.61 -21.62 4.09
C LEU A 157 -16.13 -20.47 3.18
N PHE A 158 -17.06 -19.69 2.58
CA PHE A 158 -16.70 -18.51 1.81
C PHE A 158 -15.87 -17.52 2.64
N LEU A 159 -16.34 -17.18 3.85
CA LEU A 159 -15.64 -16.26 4.74
C LEU A 159 -14.27 -16.78 5.14
N VAL A 160 -14.15 -18.08 5.44
CA VAL A 160 -12.87 -18.71 5.80
C VAL A 160 -11.88 -18.64 4.64
N ILE A 161 -12.29 -19.05 3.43
CA ILE A 161 -11.42 -19.04 2.25
C ILE A 161 -10.96 -17.61 1.94
N PHE A 162 -11.91 -16.66 1.93
CA PHE A 162 -11.61 -15.26 1.59
C PHE A 162 -10.69 -14.56 2.59
N ASN A 163 -10.73 -14.94 3.87
CA ASN A 163 -9.86 -14.37 4.91
C ASN A 163 -8.56 -15.16 5.12
N ALA A 164 -8.43 -16.36 4.55
CA ALA A 164 -7.21 -17.16 4.65
C ALA A 164 -6.18 -16.83 3.55
N VAL A 165 -6.60 -16.12 2.50
CA VAL A 165 -5.78 -15.67 1.37
C VAL A 165 -5.33 -14.24 1.58
#